data_81341b6d2851b10363d48c26dbb78e07
#
_entry.id   81341b6d2851b10363d48c26dbb78e07
#
_cell.length_a   1.000
_cell.length_b   1.000
_cell.length_c   1.000
_cell.angle_alpha   90.00
_cell.angle_beta   90.00
_cell.angle_gamma   90.00
#
_symmetry.space_group_name_H-M   'P 1'
#
loop_
_entity.id
_entity.type
_entity.pdbx_description
1 polymer ?
#
loop_
_entity_poly.entity_id
_entity_poly.type
_entity_poly.pdbx_seq_one_letter_code
_entity_poly.pdbx_strand_id
1 'polypeptide(L)'
;MKKKISRLICAVACCVPVALQAQTSEKITSPVNLYKEGKELFLQKNYAAAMPPLRTFVRQKADVNLKEEAEYMLVCSAYELKDRNAIAQLRNYLDTYPDTPHANRIYALIAPAYFYQGNYDEALALFN
;
A
#
# COMPACT_ATOMS: atom_id res chain seq x y z
N MET A 1 -31.16 -31.56 62.37
CA MET A 1 -30.77 -30.17 62.18
C MET A 1 -29.91 -30.04 60.91
N LYS A 2 -30.51 -29.59 59.84
CA LYS A 2 -29.83 -29.52 58.57
C LYS A 2 -29.51 -28.07 58.24
N LYS A 3 -28.21 -27.70 58.24
CA LYS A 3 -27.75 -26.40 57.81
C LYS A 3 -27.75 -26.37 56.27
N LYS A 4 -28.58 -25.53 55.70
CA LYS A 4 -28.52 -25.21 54.25
C LYS A 4 -27.43 -24.19 54.03
N ILE A 5 -26.38 -24.61 53.37
CA ILE A 5 -25.31 -23.71 52.87
C ILE A 5 -25.82 -23.10 51.57
N SER A 6 -26.14 -21.82 51.66
CA SER A 6 -26.48 -21.01 50.48
C SER A 6 -25.21 -20.78 49.67
N ARG A 7 -25.13 -21.33 48.46
CA ARG A 7 -24.07 -21.04 47.50
C ARG A 7 -24.37 -19.71 46.85
N LEU A 8 -23.67 -18.70 47.31
CA LEU A 8 -23.60 -17.42 46.61
C LEU A 8 -22.61 -17.60 45.44
N ILE A 9 -23.12 -17.75 44.24
CA ILE A 9 -22.32 -17.72 43.04
C ILE A 9 -22.16 -16.25 42.68
N CYS A 10 -20.99 -15.68 42.99
CA CYS A 10 -20.56 -14.39 42.44
C CYS A 10 -20.22 -14.59 40.96
N ALA A 11 -21.16 -14.24 40.12
CA ALA A 11 -20.89 -14.03 38.69
C ALA A 11 -20.07 -12.73 38.59
N VAL A 12 -18.75 -12.86 38.51
CA VAL A 12 -17.88 -11.75 38.10
C VAL A 12 -18.08 -11.59 36.61
N ALA A 13 -18.95 -10.66 36.24
CA ALA A 13 -19.07 -10.21 34.88
C ALA A 13 -17.75 -9.51 34.50
N CYS A 14 -16.92 -10.19 33.67
CA CYS A 14 -15.81 -9.57 32.98
C CYS A 14 -16.38 -8.58 31.96
N CYS A 15 -16.69 -7.36 32.37
CA CYS A 15 -16.82 -6.22 31.48
C CYS A 15 -15.44 -5.84 30.98
N VAL A 16 -14.97 -6.54 29.93
CA VAL A 16 -13.81 -6.06 29.16
C VAL A 16 -14.29 -4.80 28.43
N PRO A 17 -13.61 -3.65 28.59
CA PRO A 17 -14.07 -2.43 27.92
C PRO A 17 -13.86 -2.58 26.42
N VAL A 18 -14.95 -2.73 25.70
CA VAL A 18 -15.00 -2.77 24.23
C VAL A 18 -14.41 -1.49 23.59
N ALA A 19 -14.34 -0.41 24.35
CA ALA A 19 -13.75 0.87 23.91
C ALA A 19 -12.26 0.79 23.52
N LEU A 20 -11.49 -0.15 24.09
CA LEU A 20 -10.06 -0.25 23.78
C LEU A 20 -9.81 -0.89 22.40
N GLN A 21 -10.71 -1.74 21.94
CA GLN A 21 -10.62 -2.38 20.62
C GLN A 21 -11.01 -1.42 19.48
N ALA A 22 -11.94 -0.49 19.71
CA ALA A 22 -12.32 0.51 18.74
C ALA A 22 -11.17 1.50 18.44
N GLN A 23 -10.42 1.90 19.46
CA GLN A 23 -9.28 2.82 19.30
C GLN A 23 -8.10 2.18 18.56
N THR A 24 -7.86 0.88 18.75
CA THR A 24 -6.83 0.16 17.98
C THR A 24 -7.21 -0.03 16.51
N SER A 25 -8.48 -0.27 16.20
CA SER A 25 -8.98 -0.37 14.83
C SER A 25 -8.87 0.95 14.07
N GLU A 26 -9.28 2.07 14.66
CA GLU A 26 -9.15 3.40 14.03
C GLU A 26 -7.69 3.77 13.77
N LYS A 27 -6.81 3.46 14.70
CA LYS A 27 -5.37 3.76 14.58
C LYS A 27 -4.69 2.97 13.45
N ILE A 28 -5.13 1.74 13.20
CA ILE A 28 -4.62 0.88 12.13
C ILE A 28 -5.19 1.32 10.76
N THR A 29 -6.43 1.83 10.74
CA THR A 29 -7.15 2.14 9.50
C THR A 29 -6.98 3.61 9.06
N SER A 30 -6.26 4.45 9.84
CA SER A 30 -6.06 5.84 9.44
C SER A 30 -5.25 5.92 8.14
N PRO A 31 -5.58 6.85 7.22
CA PRO A 31 -4.88 6.98 5.93
C PRO A 31 -3.37 7.10 6.08
N VAL A 32 -2.92 7.91 7.05
CA VAL A 32 -1.49 8.13 7.32
C VAL A 32 -0.78 6.85 7.75
N ASN A 33 -1.44 6.00 8.54
CA ASN A 33 -0.84 4.74 8.98
C ASN A 33 -0.76 3.72 7.85
N LEU A 34 -1.78 3.64 6.99
CA LEU A 34 -1.76 2.80 5.79
C LEU A 34 -0.64 3.20 4.84
N TYR A 35 -0.43 4.50 4.64
CA TYR A 35 0.67 5.01 3.84
C TYR A 35 2.04 4.63 4.45
N LYS A 36 2.23 4.87 5.76
CA LYS A 36 3.47 4.54 6.47
C LYS A 36 3.78 3.04 6.41
N GLU A 37 2.80 2.20 6.69
CA GLU A 37 2.93 0.74 6.61
C GLU A 37 3.32 0.29 5.20
N GLY A 38 2.59 0.76 4.19
CA GLY A 38 2.88 0.42 2.82
C GLY A 38 4.26 0.89 2.35
N LYS A 39 4.67 2.10 2.75
CA LYS A 39 5.99 2.65 2.46
C LYS A 39 7.10 1.84 3.13
N GLU A 40 6.94 1.47 4.39
CA GLU A 40 7.92 0.66 5.10
C GLU A 40 8.11 -0.71 4.45
N LEU A 41 7.01 -1.40 4.12
CA LEU A 41 7.04 -2.68 3.43
C LEU A 41 7.68 -2.57 2.02
N PHE A 42 7.41 -1.48 1.31
CA PHE A 42 8.04 -1.20 0.01
C PHE A 42 9.56 -1.04 0.14
N LEU A 43 10.02 -0.26 1.14
CA LEU A 43 11.46 -0.06 1.39
C LEU A 43 12.16 -1.37 1.80
N GLN A 44 11.47 -2.27 2.48
CA GLN A 44 11.92 -3.62 2.80
C GLN A 44 11.88 -4.57 1.59
N LYS A 45 11.48 -4.09 0.41
CA LYS A 45 11.27 -4.88 -0.82
C LYS A 45 10.19 -5.97 -0.68
N ASN A 46 9.33 -5.85 0.32
CA ASN A 46 8.19 -6.73 0.48
C ASN A 46 6.98 -6.22 -0.33
N TYR A 47 7.14 -6.24 -1.64
CA TYR A 47 6.22 -5.60 -2.58
C TYR A 47 4.80 -6.16 -2.51
N ALA A 48 4.66 -7.46 -2.36
CA ALA A 48 3.35 -8.10 -2.26
C ALA A 48 2.57 -7.62 -1.02
N ALA A 49 3.23 -7.48 0.12
CA ALA A 49 2.62 -7.00 1.35
C ALA A 49 2.40 -5.48 1.35
N ALA A 50 3.23 -4.71 0.61
CA ALA A 50 3.09 -3.26 0.50
C ALA A 50 1.82 -2.83 -0.28
N MET A 51 1.39 -3.63 -1.26
CA MET A 51 0.30 -3.24 -2.16
C MET A 51 -1.07 -3.05 -1.47
N PRO A 52 -1.56 -3.92 -0.57
CA PRO A 52 -2.86 -3.74 0.06
C PRO A 52 -3.01 -2.43 0.84
N PRO A 53 -2.13 -2.06 1.78
CA PRO A 53 -2.24 -0.80 2.51
C PRO A 53 -2.12 0.41 1.59
N LEU A 54 -1.21 0.41 0.60
CA LEU A 54 -1.08 1.49 -0.38
C LEU A 54 -2.35 1.66 -1.23
N ARG A 55 -2.94 0.57 -1.73
CA ARG A 55 -4.19 0.63 -2.50
C ARG A 55 -5.35 1.19 -1.67
N THR A 56 -5.43 0.79 -0.42
CA THR A 56 -6.45 1.31 0.50
C THR A 56 -6.26 2.80 0.74
N PHE A 57 -5.02 3.24 0.95
CA PHE A 57 -4.67 4.64 1.11
C PHE A 57 -5.07 5.49 -0.12
N VAL A 58 -4.69 5.07 -1.32
CA VAL A 58 -4.96 5.80 -2.58
C VAL A 58 -6.47 5.98 -2.83
N ARG A 59 -7.31 5.03 -2.38
CA ARG A 59 -8.77 5.11 -2.51
C ARG A 59 -9.42 6.09 -1.53
N GLN A 60 -8.73 6.47 -0.49
CA GLN A 60 -9.24 7.43 0.50
C GLN A 60 -8.96 8.86 0.04
N LYS A 61 -9.66 9.84 0.63
CA LYS A 61 -9.34 11.26 0.45
C LYS A 61 -8.05 11.56 1.21
N ALA A 62 -6.93 11.51 0.52
CA ALA A 62 -5.61 11.71 1.07
C ALA A 62 -4.94 12.96 0.47
N ASP A 63 -3.83 13.38 1.08
CA ASP A 63 -2.96 14.42 0.53
C ASP A 63 -2.48 14.03 -0.87
N VAL A 64 -2.53 14.98 -1.81
CA VAL A 64 -2.22 14.75 -3.23
C VAL A 64 -0.78 14.27 -3.43
N ASN A 65 0.17 14.85 -2.69
CA ASN A 65 1.59 14.49 -2.81
C ASN A 65 1.85 13.07 -2.28
N LEU A 66 1.25 12.73 -1.14
CA LEU A 66 1.36 11.39 -0.59
C LEU A 66 0.64 10.35 -1.46
N LYS A 67 -0.42 10.76 -2.14
CA LYS A 67 -1.13 9.89 -3.09
C LYS A 67 -0.26 9.58 -4.30
N GLU A 68 0.39 10.58 -4.89
CA GLU A 68 1.35 10.38 -6.00
C GLU A 68 2.47 9.41 -5.59
N GLU A 69 3.08 9.62 -4.42
CA GLU A 69 4.14 8.73 -3.93
C GLU A 69 3.64 7.30 -3.69
N ALA A 70 2.42 7.14 -3.16
CA ALA A 70 1.82 5.83 -2.97
C ALA A 70 1.53 5.12 -4.30
N GLU A 71 1.04 5.85 -5.30
CA GLU A 71 0.82 5.31 -6.65
C GLU A 71 2.14 4.93 -7.33
N TYR A 72 3.20 5.73 -7.16
CA TYR A 72 4.55 5.36 -7.60
C TYR A 72 5.01 4.03 -6.99
N MET A 73 4.88 3.88 -5.67
CA MET A 73 5.24 2.63 -5.00
C MET A 73 4.40 1.44 -5.48
N LEU A 74 3.12 1.64 -5.79
CA LEU A 74 2.24 0.60 -6.34
C LEU A 74 2.69 0.13 -7.71
N VAL A 75 2.98 1.04 -8.65
CA VAL A 75 3.39 0.66 -10.01
C VAL A 75 4.77 0.03 -10.02
N CYS A 76 5.70 0.49 -9.17
CA CYS A 76 6.99 -0.16 -8.98
C CYS A 76 6.84 -1.56 -8.38
N SER A 77 5.96 -1.74 -7.39
CA SER A 77 5.70 -3.06 -6.78
C SER A 77 5.13 -4.03 -7.82
N ALA A 78 4.20 -3.59 -8.67
CA ALA A 78 3.66 -4.41 -9.76
C ALA A 78 4.77 -4.84 -10.74
N TYR A 79 5.70 -3.95 -11.06
CA TYR A 79 6.84 -4.27 -11.92
C TYR A 79 7.76 -5.32 -11.29
N GLU A 80 8.12 -5.17 -10.03
CA GLU A 80 8.98 -6.11 -9.32
C GLU A 80 8.33 -7.49 -9.16
N LEU A 81 7.01 -7.53 -9.00
CA LEU A 81 6.21 -8.77 -8.94
C LEU A 81 5.95 -9.40 -10.32
N LYS A 82 6.47 -8.81 -11.39
CA LYS A 82 6.30 -9.29 -12.78
C LYS A 82 4.84 -9.33 -13.23
N ASP A 83 4.04 -8.36 -12.78
CA ASP A 83 2.68 -8.19 -13.28
C ASP A 83 2.70 -7.96 -14.79
N ARG A 84 1.81 -8.64 -15.53
CA ARG A 84 1.73 -8.55 -16.99
C ARG A 84 1.44 -7.14 -17.50
N ASN A 85 0.75 -6.36 -16.69
CA ASN A 85 0.34 -5.00 -17.01
C ASN A 85 1.30 -3.94 -16.42
N ALA A 86 2.41 -4.34 -15.79
CA ALA A 86 3.28 -3.43 -15.07
C ALA A 86 3.79 -2.28 -15.96
N ILE A 87 4.22 -2.58 -17.20
CA ILE A 87 4.69 -1.56 -18.13
C ILE A 87 3.58 -0.56 -18.48
N ALA A 88 2.37 -1.05 -18.73
CA ALA A 88 1.22 -0.18 -19.00
C ALA A 88 0.86 0.69 -17.78
N GLN A 89 0.96 0.12 -16.56
CA GLN A 89 0.73 0.87 -15.32
C GLN A 89 1.79 1.96 -15.10
N LEU A 90 3.06 1.67 -15.37
CA LEU A 90 4.16 2.65 -15.29
C LEU A 90 3.96 3.80 -16.29
N ARG A 91 3.55 3.52 -17.51
CA ARG A 91 3.22 4.55 -18.51
C ARG A 91 2.05 5.41 -18.09
N ASN A 92 0.96 4.78 -17.66
CA ASN A 92 -0.22 5.50 -17.17
C ASN A 92 0.10 6.41 -15.97
N TYR A 93 1.03 6.00 -15.11
CA TYR A 93 1.51 6.84 -14.03
C TYR A 93 2.21 8.10 -14.58
N LEU A 94 3.09 7.98 -15.57
CA LEU A 94 3.75 9.14 -16.21
C LEU A 94 2.74 10.07 -16.90
N ASP A 95 1.71 9.51 -17.54
CA ASP A 95 0.64 10.29 -18.18
C ASP A 95 -0.19 11.05 -17.13
N THR A 96 -0.37 10.46 -15.94
CA THR A 96 -1.12 11.07 -14.83
C THR A 96 -0.31 12.13 -14.10
N TYR A 97 1.00 11.92 -13.97
CA TYR A 97 1.95 12.78 -13.24
C TYR A 97 3.13 13.18 -14.12
N PRO A 98 2.93 14.07 -15.11
CA PRO A 98 3.98 14.43 -16.08
C PRO A 98 5.20 15.11 -15.44
N ASP A 99 5.00 15.82 -14.33
CA ASP A 99 6.05 16.53 -13.60
C ASP A 99 6.62 15.74 -12.41
N THR A 100 6.39 14.41 -12.39
CA THR A 100 6.83 13.57 -11.28
C THR A 100 8.35 13.55 -11.13
N PRO A 101 8.89 13.63 -9.90
CA PRO A 101 10.32 13.46 -9.66
C PRO A 101 10.81 12.03 -9.95
N HIS A 102 9.89 11.08 -10.13
CA HIS A 102 10.19 9.67 -10.38
C HIS A 102 10.32 9.31 -11.87
N ALA A 103 10.13 10.28 -12.78
CA ALA A 103 10.11 10.03 -14.23
C ALA A 103 11.32 9.25 -14.72
N ASN A 104 12.55 9.70 -14.41
CA ASN A 104 13.78 9.04 -14.84
C ASN A 104 13.87 7.58 -14.37
N ARG A 105 13.43 7.31 -13.14
CA ARG A 105 13.41 5.96 -12.61
C ARG A 105 12.43 5.07 -13.37
N ILE A 106 11.26 5.58 -13.67
CA ILE A 106 10.23 4.84 -14.41
C ILE A 106 10.68 4.59 -15.85
N TYR A 107 11.28 5.57 -16.52
CA TYR A 107 11.86 5.37 -17.86
C TYR A 107 12.90 4.26 -17.84
N ALA A 108 13.78 4.21 -16.84
CA ALA A 108 14.76 3.13 -16.69
C ALA A 108 14.13 1.75 -16.49
N LEU A 109 12.92 1.66 -15.94
CA LEU A 109 12.17 0.41 -15.82
C LEU A 109 11.49 0.00 -17.12
N ILE A 110 10.99 0.96 -17.90
CA ILE A 110 10.25 0.72 -19.16
C ILE A 110 11.21 0.42 -20.33
N ALA A 111 12.32 1.13 -20.45
CA ALA A 111 13.23 1.05 -21.59
C ALA A 111 13.70 -0.37 -21.95
N PRO A 112 14.06 -1.25 -20.99
CA PRO A 112 14.42 -2.62 -21.30
C PRO A 112 13.29 -3.41 -21.96
N ALA A 113 12.03 -3.14 -21.60
CA ALA A 113 10.89 -3.82 -22.20
C ALA A 113 10.75 -3.50 -23.68
N TYR A 114 10.95 -2.25 -24.07
CA TYR A 114 10.97 -1.84 -25.48
C TYR A 114 12.15 -2.45 -26.25
N PHE A 115 13.32 -2.45 -25.61
CA PHE A 115 14.51 -3.07 -26.21
C PHE A 115 14.29 -4.55 -26.55
N TYR A 116 13.74 -5.32 -25.61
CA TYR A 116 13.45 -6.74 -25.85
C TYR A 116 12.32 -7.00 -26.86
N GLN A 117 11.46 -6.01 -27.11
CA GLN A 117 10.43 -6.07 -28.14
C GLN A 117 10.94 -5.64 -29.53
N GLY A 118 12.20 -5.21 -29.63
CA GLY A 118 12.78 -4.71 -30.87
C GLY A 118 12.42 -3.25 -31.20
N ASN A 119 11.75 -2.55 -30.28
CA ASN A 119 11.33 -1.15 -30.42
C ASN A 119 12.46 -0.23 -29.94
N TYR A 120 13.58 -0.24 -30.65
CA TYR A 120 14.80 0.46 -30.23
C TYR A 120 14.67 1.98 -30.25
N ASP A 121 13.89 2.52 -31.21
CA ASP A 121 13.67 3.96 -31.33
C ASP A 121 12.88 4.51 -30.14
N GLU A 122 11.83 3.80 -29.74
CA GLU A 122 11.06 4.15 -28.55
C GLU A 122 11.88 3.99 -27.25
N ALA A 123 12.70 2.94 -27.16
CA ALA A 123 13.60 2.77 -26.02
C ALA A 123 14.60 3.93 -25.92
N LEU A 124 15.14 4.39 -27.04
CA LEU A 124 16.09 5.50 -27.09
C LEU A 124 15.42 6.84 -26.77
N ALA A 125 14.21 7.06 -27.26
CA ALA A 125 13.45 8.29 -27.02
C ALA A 125 13.12 8.54 -25.53
N LEU A 126 13.11 7.50 -24.71
CA LEU A 126 12.88 7.63 -23.25
C LEU A 126 14.06 8.28 -22.50
N PHE A 127 15.24 8.37 -23.12
CA PHE A 127 16.47 8.91 -22.50
C PHE A 127 16.89 10.27 -23.06
N ASN A 128 16.15 10.83 -24.01
CA ASN A 128 16.38 12.15 -24.61
C ASN A 128 15.39 13.17 -24.09
#